data_be09cb6646cfc5a8cc09e55bade0751f
#
_entry.id   be09cb6646cfc5a8cc09e55bade0751f
#
_cell.length_a   1.000
_cell.length_b   1.000
_cell.length_c   1.000
_cell.angle_alpha   90.00
_cell.angle_beta   90.00
_cell.angle_gamma   90.00
#
_symmetry.space_group_name_H-M   'P 1'
#
loop_
_entity.id
_entity.type
_entity.pdbx_description
1 polymer ?
#
loop_
_entity_poly.entity_id
_entity_poly.type
_entity_poly.pdbx_seq_one_letter_code
_entity_poly.pdbx_strand_id
1 'polypeptide(L)'
;EAIAKLDANHPYSKCENVEALADEAKALLAEVGVRTTGDAKANHYRITPMGAVKPAWLTIEDYASLADADKLPWKKVALVNIIGYLDFPTKFIAAGLRKLGAEVDVKGFTIPELEAARKSPTEMRASNIAKVLGNADMVKRMAAAVNEQIQGGNYDVALLPAVLGIADATLSQQLKDEVKCDVQFLATLPPSVPGVRVQTLLRKRFIAGGGVHLTGDKAIGGVIEGGTLKCINTQSLTDTCLKADNFILASGSFVSGGLNSNYDEVTETVFGLDVNAAEGRHGQWTKYGVYEAQPYMEFGVATDEKLHVKKDGKVINNCYAVGSVLSGHNRVKMADGTGVSMLTALQAVKNILK
;
A
#
# COMPACT_ATOMS: atom_id res chain seq x y z
N GLU A 1 -1.07 8.59 -21.78
CA GLU A 1 -1.95 7.81 -22.69
C GLU A 1 -2.85 6.81 -21.95
N ALA A 2 -2.32 6.00 -21.01
CA ALA A 2 -3.14 5.02 -20.26
C ALA A 2 -4.20 5.71 -19.39
N ILE A 3 -3.82 6.77 -18.67
CA ILE A 3 -4.73 7.55 -17.81
C ILE A 3 -5.84 8.22 -18.63
N ALA A 4 -5.53 8.72 -19.83
CA ALA A 4 -6.53 9.32 -20.72
C ALA A 4 -7.60 8.33 -21.24
N LYS A 5 -7.39 7.02 -21.05
CA LYS A 5 -8.35 5.96 -21.39
C LYS A 5 -9.19 5.51 -20.19
N LEU A 6 -8.92 6.03 -18.99
CA LEU A 6 -9.73 5.75 -17.80
C LEU A 6 -11.10 6.43 -17.92
N ASP A 7 -12.05 5.92 -17.16
CA ASP A 7 -13.36 6.53 -17.03
C ASP A 7 -13.23 7.99 -16.56
N ALA A 8 -14.08 8.88 -17.07
CA ALA A 8 -14.09 10.29 -16.67
C ALA A 8 -14.32 10.50 -15.17
N ASN A 9 -14.97 9.53 -14.50
CA ASN A 9 -15.19 9.54 -13.06
C ASN A 9 -13.98 9.06 -12.25
N HIS A 10 -12.93 8.52 -12.89
CA HIS A 10 -11.75 8.06 -12.19
C HIS A 10 -11.06 9.22 -11.46
N PRO A 11 -10.60 9.07 -10.20
CA PRO A 11 -9.99 10.15 -9.42
C PRO A 11 -8.83 10.88 -10.09
N TYR A 12 -8.11 10.23 -11.00
CA TYR A 12 -7.04 10.89 -11.75
C TYR A 12 -7.54 11.98 -12.71
N SER A 13 -8.82 11.96 -13.11
CA SER A 13 -9.42 13.04 -13.93
C SER A 13 -9.44 14.38 -13.20
N LYS A 14 -9.41 14.36 -11.85
CA LYS A 14 -9.39 15.52 -10.97
C LYS A 14 -7.98 16.01 -10.64
N CYS A 15 -6.96 15.36 -11.18
CA CYS A 15 -5.56 15.75 -11.03
C CYS A 15 -5.13 16.56 -12.25
N GLU A 16 -4.74 17.83 -12.05
CA GLU A 16 -4.41 18.77 -13.16
C GLU A 16 -3.24 18.27 -14.01
N ASN A 17 -2.21 17.70 -13.38
CA ASN A 17 -1.05 17.15 -14.07
C ASN A 17 -0.54 15.92 -13.32
N VAL A 18 -0.99 14.75 -13.75
CA VAL A 18 -0.68 13.46 -13.10
C VAL A 18 0.81 13.15 -13.12
N GLU A 19 1.52 13.48 -14.21
CA GLU A 19 2.98 13.24 -14.32
C GLU A 19 3.76 14.09 -13.31
N ALA A 20 3.47 15.38 -13.24
CA ALA A 20 4.11 16.27 -12.27
C ALA A 20 3.79 15.88 -10.80
N LEU A 21 2.55 15.46 -10.53
CA LEU A 21 2.18 14.97 -9.19
C LEU A 21 2.88 13.66 -8.85
N ALA A 22 3.11 12.78 -9.83
CA ALA A 22 3.85 11.54 -9.63
C ALA A 22 5.33 11.81 -9.29
N ASP A 23 5.95 12.76 -9.99
CA ASP A 23 7.34 13.18 -9.70
C ASP A 23 7.44 13.81 -8.31
N GLU A 24 6.48 14.64 -7.93
CA GLU A 24 6.39 15.25 -6.59
C GLU A 24 6.21 14.18 -5.49
N ALA A 25 5.34 13.20 -5.73
CA ALA A 25 5.14 12.06 -4.82
C ALA A 25 6.43 11.24 -4.62
N LYS A 26 7.17 11.01 -5.71
CA LYS A 26 8.47 10.33 -5.68
C LYS A 26 9.51 11.15 -4.92
N ALA A 27 9.56 12.46 -5.13
CA ALA A 27 10.45 13.35 -4.41
C ALA A 27 10.15 13.39 -2.89
N LEU A 28 8.87 13.44 -2.51
CA LEU A 28 8.43 13.37 -1.11
C LEU A 28 8.86 12.06 -0.44
N LEU A 29 8.73 10.93 -1.14
CA LEU A 29 9.20 9.65 -0.62
C LEU A 29 10.72 9.64 -0.44
N ALA A 30 11.48 10.18 -1.39
CA ALA A 30 12.93 10.28 -1.30
C ALA A 30 13.36 11.20 -0.12
N GLU A 31 12.68 12.33 0.09
CA GLU A 31 12.92 13.25 1.21
C GLU A 31 12.80 12.53 2.57
N VAL A 32 11.84 11.63 2.72
CA VAL A 32 11.67 10.85 3.96
C VAL A 32 12.55 9.59 4.03
N GLY A 33 13.45 9.38 3.07
CA GLY A 33 14.37 8.26 3.04
C GLY A 33 13.80 6.96 2.44
N VAL A 34 12.70 7.04 1.70
CA VAL A 34 12.14 5.91 0.95
C VAL A 34 12.62 5.95 -0.49
N ARG A 35 13.58 5.10 -0.83
CA ARG A 35 14.07 4.95 -2.19
C ARG A 35 13.10 4.14 -3.03
N THR A 36 12.89 4.57 -4.27
CA THR A 36 11.93 3.95 -5.19
C THR A 36 12.50 3.84 -6.60
N THR A 37 12.08 2.81 -7.33
CA THR A 37 12.34 2.63 -8.76
C THR A 37 11.06 2.83 -9.57
N GLY A 38 11.21 3.23 -10.84
CA GLY A 38 10.11 3.50 -11.76
C GLY A 38 9.77 4.98 -11.88
N ASP A 39 8.87 5.25 -12.80
CA ASP A 39 8.36 6.59 -13.12
C ASP A 39 6.93 6.51 -13.70
N ALA A 40 6.29 7.67 -13.91
CA ALA A 40 4.92 7.74 -14.41
C ALA A 40 4.77 7.44 -15.91
N LYS A 41 5.87 7.32 -16.68
CA LYS A 41 5.82 7.17 -18.15
C LYS A 41 5.67 5.73 -18.59
N ALA A 42 6.24 4.80 -17.81
CA ALA A 42 6.19 3.37 -18.11
C ALA A 42 6.03 2.53 -16.85
N ASN A 43 5.19 1.50 -16.92
CA ASN A 43 5.12 0.50 -15.88
C ASN A 43 6.30 -0.47 -16.01
N HIS A 44 6.83 -0.87 -14.87
CA HIS A 44 7.57 -2.09 -14.68
C HIS A 44 6.65 -3.12 -13.99
N TYR A 45 7.18 -4.29 -13.66
CA TYR A 45 6.37 -5.36 -13.08
C TYR A 45 6.93 -5.85 -11.76
N ARG A 46 6.05 -6.37 -10.92
CA ARG A 46 6.38 -6.96 -9.62
C ARG A 46 5.77 -8.34 -9.47
N ILE A 47 6.48 -9.21 -8.77
CA ILE A 47 5.96 -10.50 -8.34
C ILE A 47 5.18 -10.29 -7.04
N THR A 48 3.90 -10.67 -7.05
CA THR A 48 3.03 -10.58 -5.87
C THR A 48 3.34 -11.71 -4.88
N PRO A 49 2.91 -11.62 -3.61
CA PRO A 49 3.05 -12.71 -2.64
C PRO A 49 2.41 -14.03 -3.10
N MET A 50 1.49 -13.98 -4.05
CA MET A 50 0.83 -15.18 -4.63
C MET A 50 1.50 -15.67 -5.92
N GLY A 51 2.66 -15.13 -6.30
CA GLY A 51 3.42 -15.56 -7.47
C GLY A 51 2.91 -15.01 -8.81
N ALA A 52 1.86 -14.17 -8.82
CA ALA A 52 1.40 -13.50 -10.03
C ALA A 52 2.24 -12.25 -10.31
N VAL A 53 2.43 -11.93 -11.58
CA VAL A 53 3.09 -10.68 -12.01
C VAL A 53 2.05 -9.59 -12.19
N LYS A 54 2.33 -8.40 -11.67
CA LYS A 54 1.45 -7.23 -11.76
C LYS A 54 2.23 -5.98 -12.14
N PRO A 55 1.64 -5.08 -12.96
CA PRO A 55 2.27 -3.82 -13.31
C PRO A 55 2.34 -2.89 -12.09
N ALA A 56 3.38 -2.07 -12.04
CA ALA A 56 3.58 -1.00 -11.08
C ALA A 56 4.31 0.16 -11.75
N TRP A 57 3.90 1.40 -11.48
CA TRP A 57 4.62 2.58 -11.95
C TRP A 57 5.76 2.97 -10.99
N LEU A 58 5.58 2.68 -9.70
CA LEU A 58 6.55 2.97 -8.64
C LEU A 58 6.66 1.79 -7.68
N THR A 59 7.87 1.40 -7.35
CA THR A 59 8.16 0.30 -6.42
C THR A 59 9.25 0.72 -5.44
N ILE A 60 9.08 0.39 -4.16
CA ILE A 60 10.13 0.55 -3.15
C ILE A 60 11.32 -0.34 -3.53
N GLU A 61 12.54 0.18 -3.45
CA GLU A 61 13.77 -0.54 -3.87
C GLU A 61 14.03 -1.86 -3.14
N ASP A 62 13.34 -2.10 -2.02
CA ASP A 62 13.39 -3.40 -1.33
C ASP A 62 12.86 -4.56 -2.17
N TYR A 63 11.99 -4.29 -3.14
CA TYR A 63 11.33 -5.33 -3.92
C TYR A 63 11.94 -5.54 -5.29
N ALA A 64 12.03 -6.82 -5.69
CA ALA A 64 12.38 -7.20 -7.04
C ALA A 64 11.45 -6.55 -8.07
N SER A 65 12.03 -5.97 -9.10
CA SER A 65 11.33 -5.39 -10.25
C SER A 65 11.69 -6.14 -11.52
N LEU A 66 10.70 -6.33 -12.40
CA LEU A 66 10.85 -6.98 -13.69
C LEU A 66 10.57 -5.97 -14.81
N ALA A 67 11.33 -6.01 -15.88
CA ALA A 67 11.09 -5.20 -17.06
C ALA A 67 9.94 -5.73 -17.94
N ASP A 68 9.65 -7.03 -17.84
CA ASP A 68 8.67 -7.73 -18.67
C ASP A 68 7.72 -8.54 -17.78
N ALA A 69 6.44 -8.62 -18.16
CA ALA A 69 5.43 -9.39 -17.45
C ALA A 69 5.58 -10.91 -17.63
N ASP A 70 6.07 -11.31 -18.79
CA ASP A 70 6.08 -12.69 -19.26
C ASP A 70 7.49 -13.31 -19.26
N LYS A 71 8.50 -12.52 -18.87
CA LYS A 71 9.91 -12.97 -18.92
C LYS A 71 10.65 -12.62 -17.64
N LEU A 72 11.24 -13.64 -17.03
CA LEU A 72 12.14 -13.48 -15.89
C LEU A 72 13.58 -13.25 -16.36
N PRO A 73 14.37 -12.42 -15.64
CA PRO A 73 15.81 -12.30 -15.91
C PRO A 73 16.62 -13.51 -15.41
N TRP A 74 16.00 -14.40 -14.64
CA TRP A 74 16.63 -15.55 -14.00
C TRP A 74 16.15 -16.87 -14.61
N LYS A 75 17.06 -17.80 -14.80
CA LYS A 75 16.76 -19.19 -15.23
C LYS A 75 16.67 -20.15 -14.06
N LYS A 76 17.58 -20.01 -13.08
CA LYS A 76 17.62 -20.89 -11.91
C LYS A 76 17.53 -20.07 -10.61
N VAL A 77 16.50 -20.33 -9.82
CA VAL A 77 16.11 -19.54 -8.67
C VAL A 77 16.14 -20.38 -7.39
N ALA A 78 16.84 -19.89 -6.35
CA ALA A 78 16.65 -20.35 -4.99
C ALA A 78 15.54 -19.52 -4.32
N LEU A 79 14.35 -20.08 -4.11
CA LEU A 79 13.30 -19.45 -3.33
C LEU A 79 13.46 -19.83 -1.86
N VAL A 80 14.01 -18.92 -1.07
CA VAL A 80 14.44 -19.19 0.31
C VAL A 80 13.49 -18.55 1.30
N ASN A 81 12.92 -19.36 2.20
CA ASN A 81 12.02 -18.88 3.24
C ASN A 81 12.58 -19.16 4.64
N ILE A 82 12.11 -18.40 5.61
CA ILE A 82 12.33 -18.67 7.04
C ILE A 82 11.42 -19.83 7.45
N ILE A 83 11.97 -20.85 8.09
CA ILE A 83 11.21 -22.00 8.57
C ILE A 83 10.16 -21.53 9.59
N GLY A 84 8.89 -21.87 9.34
CA GLY A 84 7.76 -21.45 10.18
C GLY A 84 7.14 -20.11 9.80
N TYR A 85 7.69 -19.35 8.86
CA TYR A 85 7.09 -18.11 8.36
C TYR A 85 6.07 -18.41 7.26
N LEU A 86 4.78 -18.20 7.54
CA LEU A 86 3.68 -18.58 6.66
C LEU A 86 3.23 -17.46 5.71
N ASP A 87 3.52 -16.21 6.04
CA ASP A 87 3.09 -15.06 5.24
C ASP A 87 3.95 -14.87 3.95
N PHE A 88 4.79 -15.86 3.63
CA PHE A 88 5.52 -15.99 2.38
C PHE A 88 5.21 -17.36 1.74
N PRO A 89 4.11 -17.46 0.98
CA PRO A 89 3.58 -18.73 0.49
C PRO A 89 4.38 -19.28 -0.71
N THR A 90 5.51 -19.89 -0.42
CA THR A 90 6.52 -20.36 -1.40
C THR A 90 5.97 -21.27 -2.49
N LYS A 91 4.93 -22.07 -2.19
CA LYS A 91 4.28 -22.95 -3.19
C LYS A 91 3.67 -22.16 -4.33
N PHE A 92 2.95 -21.07 -4.02
CA PHE A 92 2.33 -20.20 -5.03
C PHE A 92 3.38 -19.40 -5.80
N ILE A 93 4.37 -18.84 -5.08
CA ILE A 93 5.46 -18.09 -5.71
C ILE A 93 6.24 -19.00 -6.66
N ALA A 94 6.64 -20.20 -6.23
CA ALA A 94 7.36 -21.15 -7.07
C ALA A 94 6.55 -21.58 -8.30
N ALA A 95 5.24 -21.81 -8.15
CA ALA A 95 4.38 -22.15 -9.28
C ALA A 95 4.31 -20.99 -10.30
N GLY A 96 4.21 -19.73 -9.84
CA GLY A 96 4.23 -18.56 -10.70
C GLY A 96 5.55 -18.39 -11.46
N LEU A 97 6.68 -18.53 -10.78
CA LEU A 97 8.01 -18.44 -11.40
C LEU A 97 8.26 -19.59 -12.41
N ARG A 98 7.86 -20.81 -12.09
CA ARG A 98 7.95 -21.96 -13.02
C ARG A 98 7.10 -21.75 -14.27
N LYS A 99 5.90 -21.15 -14.11
CA LYS A 99 5.05 -20.81 -15.27
C LYS A 99 5.73 -19.82 -16.21
N LEU A 100 6.62 -18.97 -15.68
CA LEU A 100 7.43 -18.02 -16.45
C LEU A 100 8.77 -18.61 -16.93
N GLY A 101 8.96 -19.93 -16.80
CA GLY A 101 10.08 -20.67 -17.35
C GLY A 101 11.31 -20.80 -16.44
N ALA A 102 11.24 -20.42 -15.18
CA ALA A 102 12.36 -20.60 -14.24
C ALA A 102 12.37 -22.01 -13.63
N GLU A 103 13.57 -22.56 -13.44
CA GLU A 103 13.81 -23.67 -12.52
C GLU A 103 13.84 -23.12 -11.09
N VAL A 104 13.04 -23.64 -10.17
CA VAL A 104 12.90 -23.10 -8.82
C VAL A 104 13.09 -24.18 -7.78
N ASP A 105 14.12 -24.03 -6.96
CA ASP A 105 14.35 -24.81 -5.75
C ASP A 105 13.83 -24.05 -4.53
N VAL A 106 12.92 -24.66 -3.78
CA VAL A 106 12.40 -24.10 -2.54
C VAL A 106 13.27 -24.57 -1.38
N LYS A 107 13.85 -23.62 -0.67
CA LYS A 107 14.75 -23.84 0.46
C LYS A 107 14.20 -23.21 1.73
N GLY A 108 14.61 -23.73 2.87
CA GLY A 108 14.23 -23.17 4.17
C GLY A 108 15.47 -22.99 5.03
N PHE A 109 15.55 -21.86 5.74
CA PHE A 109 16.61 -21.62 6.70
C PHE A 109 16.03 -21.18 8.05
N THR A 110 16.85 -21.30 9.07
CA THR A 110 16.57 -20.74 10.40
C THR A 110 17.87 -20.35 11.08
N ILE A 111 17.77 -19.56 12.14
CA ILE A 111 18.85 -19.26 13.08
C ILE A 111 18.30 -19.45 14.51
N PRO A 112 19.16 -19.63 15.52
CA PRO A 112 18.70 -19.91 16.90
C PRO A 112 17.67 -18.92 17.43
N GLU A 113 17.82 -17.65 17.10
CA GLU A 113 16.90 -16.57 17.54
C GLU A 113 15.51 -16.71 16.89
N LEU A 114 15.44 -17.09 15.62
CA LEU A 114 14.17 -17.35 14.93
C LEU A 114 13.54 -18.68 15.40
N GLU A 115 14.34 -19.69 15.72
CA GLU A 115 13.82 -20.92 16.36
C GLU A 115 13.22 -20.65 17.73
N ALA A 116 13.83 -19.75 18.50
CA ALA A 116 13.25 -19.32 19.78
C ALA A 116 11.89 -18.61 19.57
N ALA A 117 11.79 -17.73 18.58
CA ALA A 117 10.54 -17.05 18.21
C ALA A 117 9.47 -18.04 17.70
N ARG A 118 9.87 -19.08 16.97
CA ARG A 118 8.96 -20.10 16.41
C ARG A 118 8.18 -20.91 17.46
N LYS A 119 8.63 -20.93 18.70
CA LYS A 119 7.90 -21.56 19.80
C LYS A 119 6.52 -20.93 20.06
N SER A 120 6.35 -19.66 19.64
CA SER A 120 5.05 -18.98 19.65
C SER A 120 4.65 -18.61 18.21
N PRO A 121 3.55 -19.13 17.66
CA PRO A 121 3.10 -18.81 16.29
C PRO A 121 2.88 -17.33 16.05
N THR A 122 2.53 -16.56 17.07
CA THR A 122 2.32 -15.11 16.98
C THR A 122 3.62 -14.33 16.77
N GLU A 123 4.75 -14.89 17.18
CA GLU A 123 6.07 -14.27 17.01
C GLU A 123 6.60 -14.41 15.57
N MET A 124 6.09 -15.37 14.79
CA MET A 124 6.47 -15.58 13.39
C MET A 124 5.72 -14.65 12.42
N ARG A 125 5.48 -13.40 12.82
CA ARG A 125 4.95 -12.34 11.96
C ARG A 125 6.07 -11.47 11.41
N ALA A 126 5.89 -10.93 10.21
CA ALA A 126 6.89 -10.14 9.51
C ALA A 126 7.55 -9.06 10.37
N SER A 127 6.75 -8.30 11.15
CA SER A 127 7.26 -7.24 12.03
C SER A 127 8.11 -7.75 13.20
N ASN A 128 7.80 -8.92 13.75
CA ASN A 128 8.56 -9.52 14.84
C ASN A 128 9.86 -10.15 14.32
N ILE A 129 9.79 -10.85 13.18
CA ILE A 129 10.97 -11.34 12.47
C ILE A 129 11.90 -10.17 12.16
N ALA A 130 11.38 -9.06 11.65
CA ALA A 130 12.17 -7.87 11.34
C ALA A 130 12.83 -7.24 12.57
N LYS A 131 12.24 -7.35 13.76
CA LYS A 131 12.88 -6.93 15.03
C LYS A 131 14.00 -7.86 15.45
N VAL A 132 13.80 -9.19 15.32
CA VAL A 132 14.85 -10.18 15.60
C VAL A 132 16.04 -9.95 14.66
N LEU A 133 15.79 -9.72 13.39
CA LEU A 133 16.83 -9.47 12.36
C LEU A 133 17.27 -7.99 12.30
N GLY A 134 17.01 -7.20 13.33
CA GLY A 134 17.11 -5.74 13.35
C GLY A 134 18.52 -5.16 13.54
N ASN A 135 19.57 -5.95 13.43
CA ASN A 135 20.95 -5.49 13.55
C ASN A 135 21.92 -6.27 12.63
N ALA A 136 23.10 -5.72 12.43
CA ALA A 136 24.12 -6.25 11.53
C ALA A 136 24.55 -7.69 11.84
N ASP A 137 24.66 -8.06 13.12
CA ASP A 137 25.10 -9.41 13.50
C ASP A 137 24.05 -10.47 13.15
N MET A 138 22.77 -10.16 13.34
CA MET A 138 21.68 -11.04 12.95
C MET A 138 21.60 -11.20 11.44
N VAL A 139 21.85 -10.12 10.69
CA VAL A 139 21.91 -10.18 9.21
C VAL A 139 23.07 -11.07 8.75
N LYS A 140 24.24 -10.99 9.36
CA LYS A 140 25.38 -11.91 9.06
C LYS A 140 25.03 -13.37 9.33
N ARG A 141 24.36 -13.66 10.46
CA ARG A 141 23.90 -15.03 10.76
C ARG A 141 22.87 -15.51 9.76
N MET A 142 21.93 -14.65 9.37
CA MET A 142 20.98 -14.94 8.30
C MET A 142 21.70 -15.23 6.98
N ALA A 143 22.66 -14.39 6.59
CA ALA A 143 23.44 -14.58 5.37
C ALA A 143 24.19 -15.91 5.37
N ALA A 144 24.83 -16.27 6.49
CA ALA A 144 25.50 -17.56 6.62
C ALA A 144 24.53 -18.74 6.44
N ALA A 145 23.36 -18.69 7.09
CA ALA A 145 22.33 -19.73 6.96
C ALA A 145 21.75 -19.82 5.53
N VAL A 146 21.56 -18.68 4.86
CA VAL A 146 21.14 -18.64 3.45
C VAL A 146 22.23 -19.23 2.54
N ASN A 147 23.49 -18.85 2.75
CA ASN A 147 24.62 -19.37 1.97
C ASN A 147 24.76 -20.89 2.06
N GLU A 148 24.50 -21.46 3.24
CA GLU A 148 24.46 -22.91 3.42
C GLU A 148 23.40 -23.58 2.55
N GLN A 149 22.21 -22.98 2.45
CA GLN A 149 21.09 -23.52 1.67
C GLN A 149 21.31 -23.44 0.15
N ILE A 150 22.05 -22.43 -0.32
CA ILE A 150 22.31 -22.21 -1.76
C ILE A 150 23.62 -22.85 -2.24
N GLN A 151 24.41 -23.41 -1.34
CA GLN A 151 25.71 -24.00 -1.65
C GLN A 151 25.57 -25.09 -2.72
N GLY A 152 26.41 -25.01 -3.77
CA GLY A 152 26.47 -25.98 -4.87
C GLY A 152 25.30 -25.90 -5.86
N GLY A 153 24.35 -24.99 -5.67
CA GLY A 153 23.15 -24.91 -6.51
C GLY A 153 23.31 -24.13 -7.82
N ASN A 154 24.37 -23.30 -7.97
CA ASN A 154 24.59 -22.43 -9.13
C ASN A 154 23.35 -21.60 -9.50
N TYR A 155 22.76 -20.91 -8.54
CA TYR A 155 21.56 -20.09 -8.73
C TYR A 155 21.92 -18.72 -9.32
N ASP A 156 21.07 -18.23 -10.23
CA ASP A 156 21.15 -16.86 -10.74
C ASP A 156 20.75 -15.85 -9.66
N VAL A 157 19.79 -16.24 -8.80
CA VAL A 157 19.26 -15.37 -7.73
C VAL A 157 18.73 -16.18 -6.54
N ALA A 158 18.87 -15.65 -5.34
CA ALA A 158 18.13 -16.05 -4.16
C ALA A 158 16.99 -15.06 -3.91
N LEU A 159 15.74 -15.54 -3.97
CA LEU A 159 14.54 -14.75 -3.67
C LEU A 159 14.12 -15.00 -2.23
N LEU A 160 14.10 -13.93 -1.42
CA LEU A 160 13.79 -13.95 0.00
C LEU A 160 12.54 -13.10 0.32
N PRO A 161 11.87 -13.37 1.44
CA PRO A 161 10.80 -12.48 1.92
C PRO A 161 11.37 -11.12 2.36
N ALA A 162 10.68 -10.03 2.03
CA ALA A 162 11.06 -8.66 2.43
C ALA A 162 10.74 -8.42 3.91
N VAL A 163 11.51 -9.02 4.80
CA VAL A 163 11.35 -8.93 6.27
C VAL A 163 12.50 -8.22 6.98
N LEU A 164 13.34 -7.48 6.23
CA LEU A 164 14.44 -6.71 6.79
C LEU A 164 14.16 -5.21 6.77
N GLY A 165 14.89 -4.48 7.58
CA GLY A 165 14.94 -3.02 7.48
C GLY A 165 13.71 -2.29 8.01
N ILE A 166 13.05 -2.79 9.04
CA ILE A 166 11.88 -2.10 9.64
C ILE A 166 12.27 -0.73 10.22
N ALA A 167 13.45 -0.63 10.81
CA ALA A 167 14.00 0.62 11.37
C ALA A 167 15.19 1.15 10.56
N ASP A 168 15.97 0.26 9.95
CA ASP A 168 17.18 0.57 9.20
C ASP A 168 17.19 -0.17 7.85
N ALA A 169 16.91 0.57 6.77
CA ALA A 169 16.85 0.04 5.41
C ALA A 169 18.22 -0.49 4.90
N THR A 170 19.34 -0.10 5.51
CA THR A 170 20.68 -0.53 5.09
C THR A 170 20.93 -2.03 5.34
N LEU A 171 20.17 -2.64 6.27
CA LEU A 171 20.27 -4.07 6.58
C LEU A 171 19.92 -4.95 5.38
N SER A 172 19.02 -4.50 4.51
CA SER A 172 18.69 -5.22 3.26
C SER A 172 19.87 -5.23 2.29
N GLN A 173 20.61 -4.12 2.19
CA GLN A 173 21.83 -4.07 1.37
C GLN A 173 22.95 -4.91 1.98
N GLN A 174 23.13 -4.85 3.29
CA GLN A 174 24.12 -5.69 3.98
C GLN A 174 23.88 -7.19 3.69
N LEU A 175 22.63 -7.66 3.71
CA LEU A 175 22.34 -9.05 3.37
C LEU A 175 22.74 -9.37 1.91
N LYS A 176 22.47 -8.47 0.97
CA LYS A 176 22.88 -8.64 -0.44
C LYS A 176 24.39 -8.77 -0.58
N ASP A 177 25.16 -8.00 0.20
CA ASP A 177 26.63 -8.00 0.16
C ASP A 177 27.24 -9.26 0.79
N GLU A 178 26.56 -9.89 1.75
CA GLU A 178 27.05 -11.06 2.50
C GLU A 178 26.64 -12.41 1.86
N VAL A 179 25.62 -12.44 1.02
CA VAL A 179 25.16 -13.68 0.35
C VAL A 179 25.91 -13.90 -0.96
N LYS A 180 26.27 -15.16 -1.23
CA LYS A 180 27.17 -15.56 -2.34
C LYS A 180 26.49 -15.68 -3.71
N CYS A 181 25.28 -15.16 -3.89
CA CYS A 181 24.60 -14.99 -5.19
C CYS A 181 23.80 -13.70 -5.16
N ASP A 182 23.25 -13.28 -6.30
CA ASP A 182 22.33 -12.13 -6.31
C ASP A 182 21.16 -12.39 -5.37
N VAL A 183 20.75 -11.36 -4.61
CA VAL A 183 19.63 -11.42 -3.67
C VAL A 183 18.59 -10.39 -4.04
N GLN A 184 17.36 -10.86 -4.21
CA GLN A 184 16.22 -10.00 -4.41
C GLN A 184 15.12 -10.33 -3.39
N PHE A 185 14.35 -9.32 -3.01
CA PHE A 185 13.27 -9.52 -2.05
C PHE A 185 11.92 -9.52 -2.75
N LEU A 186 11.03 -10.38 -2.27
CA LEU A 186 9.64 -10.42 -2.70
C LEU A 186 8.71 -9.94 -1.59
N ALA A 187 7.57 -9.40 -2.01
CA ALA A 187 6.53 -8.98 -1.09
C ALA A 187 5.96 -10.19 -0.32
N THR A 188 5.62 -9.96 0.94
CA THR A 188 4.93 -10.91 1.82
C THR A 188 3.45 -10.57 1.91
N LEU A 189 2.65 -11.47 2.48
CA LEU A 189 1.28 -11.13 2.88
C LEU A 189 1.31 -10.02 3.95
N PRO A 190 0.26 -9.19 4.07
CA PRO A 190 0.20 -8.11 5.04
C PRO A 190 0.27 -8.60 6.51
N PRO A 191 0.86 -7.78 7.39
CA PRO A 191 1.51 -6.50 7.15
C PRO A 191 2.93 -6.64 6.59
N SER A 192 3.32 -5.78 5.63
CA SER A 192 4.66 -5.79 5.05
C SER A 192 5.64 -4.92 5.82
N VAL A 193 6.87 -5.37 6.00
CA VAL A 193 7.92 -4.60 6.70
C VAL A 193 8.26 -3.29 5.96
N PRO A 194 8.49 -3.26 4.64
CA PRO A 194 8.69 -2.01 3.92
C PRO A 194 7.51 -1.05 4.03
N GLY A 195 6.26 -1.55 4.03
CA GLY A 195 5.07 -0.72 4.22
C GLY A 195 5.01 -0.07 5.61
N VAL A 196 5.32 -0.81 6.67
CA VAL A 196 5.41 -0.28 8.05
C VAL A 196 6.51 0.78 8.15
N ARG A 197 7.65 0.56 7.49
CA ARG A 197 8.74 1.56 7.42
C ARG A 197 8.28 2.85 6.76
N VAL A 198 7.66 2.79 5.59
CA VAL A 198 7.12 3.97 4.88
C VAL A 198 6.16 4.75 5.77
N GLN A 199 5.17 4.08 6.36
CA GLN A 199 4.22 4.71 7.28
C GLN A 199 4.94 5.40 8.46
N THR A 200 5.93 4.75 9.04
CA THR A 200 6.69 5.29 10.17
C THR A 200 7.50 6.52 9.77
N LEU A 201 8.14 6.51 8.60
CA LEU A 201 8.93 7.63 8.10
C LEU A 201 8.05 8.84 7.76
N LEU A 202 6.94 8.63 7.07
CA LEU A 202 5.97 9.69 6.77
C LEU A 202 5.40 10.31 8.05
N ARG A 203 5.02 9.48 9.03
CA ARG A 203 4.53 9.98 10.33
C ARG A 203 5.60 10.79 11.07
N LYS A 204 6.84 10.32 11.10
CA LYS A 204 7.96 11.06 11.71
C LYS A 204 8.15 12.42 11.04
N ARG A 205 8.11 12.47 9.72
CA ARG A 205 8.23 13.72 8.96
C ARG A 205 7.08 14.69 9.26
N PHE A 206 5.84 14.16 9.34
CA PHE A 206 4.66 14.95 9.70
C PHE A 206 4.80 15.58 11.09
N ILE A 207 5.17 14.79 12.10
CA ILE A 207 5.37 15.29 13.47
C ILE A 207 6.53 16.29 13.53
N ALA A 208 7.65 16.00 12.85
CA ALA A 208 8.80 16.92 12.79
C ALA A 208 8.45 18.26 12.12
N GLY A 209 7.47 18.28 11.23
CA GLY A 209 6.90 19.49 10.63
C GLY A 209 5.89 20.22 11.52
N GLY A 210 5.71 19.81 12.79
CA GLY A 210 4.76 20.42 13.73
C GLY A 210 3.35 19.83 13.69
N GLY A 211 3.12 18.77 12.89
CA GLY A 211 1.83 18.10 12.82
C GLY A 211 1.50 17.32 14.10
N VAL A 212 0.24 17.35 14.52
CA VAL A 212 -0.27 16.58 15.67
C VAL A 212 -0.93 15.32 15.16
N HIS A 213 -0.44 14.15 15.62
CA HIS A 213 -0.97 12.84 15.24
C HIS A 213 -1.72 12.21 16.42
N LEU A 214 -3.04 12.26 16.38
CA LEU A 214 -3.92 11.66 17.38
C LEU A 214 -4.12 10.17 17.04
N THR A 215 -3.56 9.29 17.86
CA THR A 215 -3.71 7.84 17.72
C THR A 215 -4.77 7.31 18.67
N GLY A 216 -5.51 6.28 18.24
CA GLY A 216 -6.53 5.65 19.06
C GLY A 216 -7.81 6.46 19.20
N ASP A 217 -7.97 7.50 18.36
CA ASP A 217 -9.19 8.29 18.30
C ASP A 217 -9.89 8.12 16.94
N LYS A 218 -11.16 8.42 16.87
CA LYS A 218 -12.00 8.30 15.68
C LYS A 218 -12.81 9.57 15.48
N ALA A 219 -12.74 10.15 14.29
CA ALA A 219 -13.69 11.20 13.89
C ALA A 219 -15.09 10.60 13.75
N ILE A 220 -16.07 11.21 14.40
CA ILE A 220 -17.45 10.72 14.50
C ILE A 220 -18.48 11.71 13.95
N GLY A 221 -18.05 12.87 13.49
CA GLY A 221 -18.93 13.91 12.92
C GLY A 221 -18.26 15.27 12.88
N GLY A 222 -19.06 16.27 12.57
CA GLY A 222 -18.63 17.67 12.55
C GLY A 222 -19.82 18.61 12.39
N VAL A 223 -19.55 19.90 12.55
CA VAL A 223 -20.55 20.95 12.41
C VAL A 223 -20.41 21.59 11.03
N ILE A 224 -21.41 21.47 10.18
CA ILE A 224 -21.47 22.06 8.83
C ILE A 224 -22.51 23.17 8.84
N GLU A 225 -22.10 24.38 8.53
CA GLU A 225 -22.97 25.56 8.48
C GLU A 225 -22.63 26.42 7.25
N GLY A 226 -23.64 26.82 6.50
CA GLY A 226 -23.47 27.70 5.34
C GLY A 226 -22.52 27.14 4.26
N GLY A 227 -22.49 25.80 4.06
CA GLY A 227 -21.58 25.15 3.11
C GLY A 227 -20.11 25.11 3.55
N THR A 228 -19.86 25.22 4.86
CA THR A 228 -18.52 25.22 5.45
C THR A 228 -18.49 24.30 6.65
N LEU A 229 -17.52 23.40 6.72
CA LEU A 229 -17.22 22.60 7.91
C LEU A 229 -16.50 23.46 8.95
N LYS A 230 -17.09 23.63 10.12
CA LYS A 230 -16.59 24.51 11.20
C LYS A 230 -15.61 23.80 12.11
N CYS A 231 -15.88 22.55 12.42
CA CYS A 231 -15.04 21.73 13.29
C CYS A 231 -15.40 20.24 13.18
N ILE A 232 -14.52 19.39 13.71
CA ILE A 232 -14.68 17.94 13.74
C ILE A 232 -14.83 17.48 15.18
N ASN A 233 -15.78 16.58 15.41
CA ASN A 233 -15.95 15.85 16.67
C ASN A 233 -15.24 14.51 16.61
N THR A 234 -14.58 14.14 17.71
CA THR A 234 -13.92 12.83 17.83
C THR A 234 -14.48 12.05 19.02
N GLN A 235 -14.28 10.75 19.02
CA GLN A 235 -14.80 9.87 20.05
C GLN A 235 -14.15 10.11 21.41
N SER A 236 -12.88 10.44 21.44
CA SER A 236 -12.11 10.59 22.68
C SER A 236 -12.11 12.02 23.21
N LEU A 237 -12.24 13.02 22.34
CA LEU A 237 -12.27 14.44 22.70
C LEU A 237 -13.72 14.97 22.77
N THR A 238 -14.51 14.43 23.68
CA THR A 238 -15.96 14.65 23.75
C THR A 238 -16.35 16.12 23.91
N ASP A 239 -15.56 16.89 24.65
CA ASP A 239 -15.84 18.29 24.96
C ASP A 239 -15.11 19.30 24.04
N THR A 240 -14.38 18.77 23.04
CA THR A 240 -13.56 19.61 22.15
C THR A 240 -13.93 19.35 20.70
N CYS A 241 -14.43 20.40 20.02
CA CYS A 241 -14.59 20.40 18.59
C CYS A 241 -13.31 20.90 17.93
N LEU A 242 -12.62 20.07 17.16
CA LEU A 242 -11.36 20.40 16.50
C LEU A 242 -11.60 21.33 15.31
N LYS A 243 -11.06 22.54 15.37
CA LYS A 243 -11.22 23.60 14.37
C LYS A 243 -10.04 23.65 13.43
N ALA A 244 -10.30 23.95 12.15
CA ALA A 244 -9.29 24.21 11.13
C ALA A 244 -9.92 25.07 10.02
N ASP A 245 -9.08 25.67 9.19
CA ASP A 245 -9.53 26.41 8.00
C ASP A 245 -9.95 25.44 6.88
N ASN A 246 -9.23 24.34 6.72
CA ASN A 246 -9.50 23.31 5.72
C ASN A 246 -9.44 21.91 6.34
N PHE A 247 -10.21 20.99 5.78
CA PHE A 247 -10.33 19.60 6.22
C PHE A 247 -10.10 18.66 5.04
N ILE A 248 -9.38 17.56 5.28
CA ILE A 248 -9.16 16.51 4.29
C ILE A 248 -9.68 15.20 4.84
N LEU A 249 -10.69 14.63 4.19
CA LEU A 249 -11.24 13.31 4.49
C LEU A 249 -10.44 12.24 3.74
N ALA A 250 -9.71 11.40 4.49
CA ALA A 250 -8.94 10.29 3.98
C ALA A 250 -9.32 8.97 4.69
N SER A 251 -10.61 8.81 5.00
CA SER A 251 -11.17 7.71 5.81
C SER A 251 -11.10 6.32 5.15
N GLY A 252 -10.84 6.29 3.85
CA GLY A 252 -10.74 5.05 3.09
C GLY A 252 -12.10 4.49 2.64
N SER A 253 -12.08 3.28 2.09
CA SER A 253 -13.27 2.60 1.55
C SER A 253 -14.00 1.76 2.62
N PHE A 254 -14.90 0.87 2.18
CA PHE A 254 -15.57 -0.12 3.05
C PHE A 254 -14.57 -0.91 3.93
N VAL A 255 -13.42 -1.31 3.38
CA VAL A 255 -12.42 -2.11 4.13
C VAL A 255 -11.82 -1.33 5.29
N SER A 256 -11.70 0.00 5.16
CA SER A 256 -11.14 0.88 6.19
C SER A 256 -12.21 1.49 7.09
N GLY A 257 -13.49 1.26 6.79
CA GLY A 257 -14.62 1.82 7.53
C GLY A 257 -14.96 3.26 7.19
N GLY A 258 -14.43 3.82 6.09
CA GLY A 258 -14.81 5.15 5.59
C GLY A 258 -16.17 5.16 4.90
N LEU A 259 -16.57 4.01 4.37
CA LEU A 259 -17.92 3.75 3.85
C LEU A 259 -18.55 2.60 4.62
N ASN A 260 -19.85 2.67 4.78
CA ASN A 260 -20.67 1.60 5.33
C ASN A 260 -21.89 1.36 4.43
N SER A 261 -22.49 0.20 4.52
CA SER A 261 -23.74 -0.10 3.83
C SER A 261 -24.71 -0.81 4.77
N ASN A 262 -25.96 -0.44 4.69
CA ASN A 262 -27.06 -1.18 5.25
C ASN A 262 -27.87 -1.88 4.12
N TYR A 263 -29.10 -2.26 4.41
CA TYR A 263 -29.95 -2.93 3.41
C TYR A 263 -30.31 -2.01 2.24
N ASP A 264 -30.44 -0.73 2.44
CA ASP A 264 -31.07 0.22 1.51
C ASP A 264 -30.06 1.19 0.87
N GLU A 265 -28.97 1.52 1.56
CA GLU A 265 -28.07 2.60 1.16
C GLU A 265 -26.59 2.35 1.50
N VAL A 266 -25.73 3.11 0.83
CA VAL A 266 -24.31 3.26 1.17
C VAL A 266 -24.09 4.64 1.76
N THR A 267 -23.40 4.71 2.89
CA THR A 267 -23.16 5.94 3.64
C THR A 267 -21.67 6.20 3.88
N GLU A 268 -21.28 7.46 3.86
CA GLU A 268 -20.01 7.92 4.39
C GLU A 268 -20.13 8.05 5.91
N THR A 269 -19.15 7.53 6.65
CA THR A 269 -19.31 7.22 8.09
C THR A 269 -19.04 8.37 9.04
N VAL A 270 -18.44 9.48 8.59
CA VAL A 270 -18.05 10.60 9.45
C VAL A 270 -19.03 11.75 9.40
N PHE A 271 -19.35 12.23 8.20
CA PHE A 271 -20.15 13.46 8.01
C PHE A 271 -21.50 13.19 7.32
N GLY A 272 -21.73 11.95 6.86
CA GLY A 272 -22.91 11.61 6.06
C GLY A 272 -22.91 12.37 4.73
N LEU A 273 -21.79 12.33 4.01
CA LEU A 273 -21.61 12.99 2.72
C LEU A 273 -22.33 12.23 1.60
N ASP A 274 -22.56 12.92 0.50
CA ASP A 274 -23.12 12.30 -0.71
C ASP A 274 -22.17 11.23 -1.25
N VAL A 275 -22.71 10.05 -1.53
CA VAL A 275 -21.97 8.89 -2.05
C VAL A 275 -22.48 8.57 -3.45
N ASN A 276 -21.57 8.42 -4.41
CA ASN A 276 -21.86 7.83 -5.69
C ASN A 276 -21.96 6.30 -5.52
N ALA A 277 -23.15 5.77 -5.53
CA ALA A 277 -23.46 4.35 -5.51
C ALA A 277 -24.53 4.05 -6.57
N ALA A 278 -24.56 2.82 -7.08
CA ALA A 278 -25.61 2.43 -8.00
C ALA A 278 -26.96 2.45 -7.30
N GLU A 279 -27.98 3.02 -7.95
CA GLU A 279 -29.35 2.97 -7.50
C GLU A 279 -29.86 1.53 -7.52
N GLY A 280 -30.73 1.21 -6.57
CA GLY A 280 -31.26 -0.13 -6.40
C GLY A 280 -30.23 -1.06 -5.74
N ARG A 281 -30.72 -2.17 -5.25
CA ARG A 281 -29.97 -3.00 -4.33
C ARG A 281 -29.41 -4.27 -4.92
N HIS A 282 -30.26 -5.06 -5.51
CA HIS A 282 -29.92 -6.39 -5.97
C HIS A 282 -29.34 -6.35 -7.38
N GLY A 283 -28.24 -7.05 -7.64
CA GLY A 283 -27.61 -7.14 -8.94
C GLY A 283 -26.92 -5.86 -9.42
N GLN A 284 -27.20 -4.72 -8.79
CA GLN A 284 -26.55 -3.44 -9.10
C GLN A 284 -25.25 -3.23 -8.31
N TRP A 285 -25.18 -3.75 -7.08
CA TRP A 285 -24.01 -3.60 -6.20
C TRP A 285 -22.99 -4.74 -6.36
N THR A 286 -23.48 -5.94 -6.68
CA THR A 286 -22.63 -7.13 -6.80
C THR A 286 -22.93 -7.89 -8.09
N LYS A 287 -21.93 -8.66 -8.54
CA LYS A 287 -22.07 -9.66 -9.60
C LYS A 287 -22.01 -11.05 -9.00
N TYR A 288 -22.60 -12.02 -9.69
CA TYR A 288 -22.68 -13.41 -9.24
C TYR A 288 -21.27 -14.05 -9.15
N GLY A 289 -20.44 -13.81 -10.15
CA GLY A 289 -19.06 -14.32 -10.17
C GLY A 289 -18.15 -13.47 -9.28
N VAL A 290 -17.58 -14.09 -8.25
CA VAL A 290 -16.67 -13.44 -7.27
C VAL A 290 -15.49 -12.71 -7.93
N TYR A 291 -15.00 -13.23 -9.07
CA TYR A 291 -13.88 -12.65 -9.81
C TYR A 291 -14.29 -11.60 -10.84
N GLU A 292 -15.57 -11.37 -11.03
CA GLU A 292 -16.05 -10.27 -11.88
C GLU A 292 -15.77 -8.91 -11.23
N ALA A 293 -15.75 -7.85 -12.04
CA ALA A 293 -15.67 -6.49 -11.51
C ALA A 293 -16.95 -6.19 -10.71
N GLN A 294 -16.80 -6.09 -9.41
CA GLN A 294 -17.90 -5.84 -8.48
C GLN A 294 -18.20 -4.34 -8.44
N PRO A 295 -19.45 -3.89 -8.77
CA PRO A 295 -19.76 -2.46 -8.83
C PRO A 295 -19.53 -1.72 -7.52
N TYR A 296 -19.80 -2.32 -6.37
CA TYR A 296 -19.60 -1.70 -5.06
C TYR A 296 -18.16 -1.24 -4.79
N MET A 297 -17.18 -1.83 -5.47
CA MET A 297 -15.77 -1.45 -5.32
C MET A 297 -15.45 -0.06 -5.88
N GLU A 298 -16.33 0.49 -6.72
CA GLU A 298 -16.23 1.83 -7.30
C GLU A 298 -17.08 2.87 -6.56
N PHE A 299 -17.84 2.44 -5.55
CA PHE A 299 -18.62 3.35 -4.73
C PHE A 299 -17.72 4.19 -3.82
N GLY A 300 -18.10 5.44 -3.62
CA GLY A 300 -17.33 6.37 -2.82
C GLY A 300 -17.97 7.74 -2.73
N VAL A 301 -17.32 8.62 -2.02
CA VAL A 301 -17.77 9.99 -1.80
C VAL A 301 -17.81 10.76 -3.13
N ALA A 302 -18.91 11.47 -3.35
CA ALA A 302 -19.08 12.38 -4.47
C ALA A 302 -18.31 13.67 -4.23
N THR A 303 -17.50 14.09 -5.20
CA THR A 303 -16.76 15.36 -5.14
C THR A 303 -16.95 16.19 -6.40
N ASP A 304 -16.62 17.48 -6.31
CA ASP A 304 -16.46 18.32 -7.49
C ASP A 304 -15.07 18.12 -8.14
N GLU A 305 -14.76 18.90 -9.18
CA GLU A 305 -13.49 18.84 -9.91
C GLU A 305 -12.27 19.25 -9.06
N LYS A 306 -12.48 19.95 -7.94
CA LYS A 306 -11.45 20.38 -7.00
C LYS A 306 -11.33 19.46 -5.78
N LEU A 307 -11.99 18.30 -5.80
CA LEU A 307 -12.04 17.34 -4.71
C LEU A 307 -12.85 17.82 -3.48
N HIS A 308 -13.62 18.93 -3.56
CA HIS A 308 -14.53 19.29 -2.48
C HIS A 308 -15.64 18.25 -2.36
N VAL A 309 -15.97 17.88 -1.13
CA VAL A 309 -17.06 16.95 -0.84
C VAL A 309 -18.42 17.63 -1.00
N LYS A 310 -19.47 16.82 -1.17
CA LYS A 310 -20.84 17.28 -1.24
C LYS A 310 -21.69 16.69 -0.12
N LYS A 311 -22.66 17.44 0.34
CA LYS A 311 -23.70 16.99 1.25
C LYS A 311 -25.06 17.57 0.82
N ASP A 312 -26.05 16.71 0.64
CA ASP A 312 -27.38 17.07 0.15
C ASP A 312 -27.30 17.88 -1.18
N GLY A 313 -26.42 17.45 -2.09
CA GLY A 313 -26.15 18.10 -3.37
C GLY A 313 -25.34 19.40 -3.29
N LYS A 314 -25.00 19.89 -2.10
CA LYS A 314 -24.27 21.16 -1.89
C LYS A 314 -22.79 20.90 -1.60
N VAL A 315 -21.94 21.69 -2.24
CA VAL A 315 -20.47 21.65 -2.01
C VAL A 315 -20.13 22.19 -0.62
N ILE A 316 -19.23 21.50 0.08
CA ILE A 316 -18.60 21.97 1.31
C ILE A 316 -17.25 22.59 0.96
N ASN A 317 -17.17 23.90 0.97
CA ASN A 317 -16.08 24.67 0.33
C ASN A 317 -14.68 24.49 0.93
N ASN A 318 -14.58 23.96 2.15
CA ASN A 318 -13.31 23.77 2.86
C ASN A 318 -13.09 22.32 3.32
N CYS A 319 -13.84 21.37 2.71
CA CYS A 319 -13.68 19.96 3.00
C CYS A 319 -13.42 19.18 1.71
N TYR A 320 -12.32 18.46 1.67
CA TYR A 320 -11.83 17.72 0.52
C TYR A 320 -11.83 16.23 0.82
N ALA A 321 -12.09 15.38 -0.17
CA ALA A 321 -11.89 13.93 -0.04
C ALA A 321 -10.73 13.46 -0.92
N VAL A 322 -9.93 12.50 -0.39
CA VAL A 322 -8.76 11.97 -1.08
C VAL A 322 -8.60 10.46 -0.86
N GLY A 323 -7.94 9.81 -1.79
CA GLY A 323 -7.61 8.38 -1.68
C GLY A 323 -8.82 7.47 -1.89
N SER A 324 -8.83 6.35 -1.20
CA SER A 324 -9.78 5.26 -1.46
C SER A 324 -11.21 5.49 -0.94
N VAL A 325 -11.50 6.64 -0.35
CA VAL A 325 -12.89 7.07 -0.07
C VAL A 325 -13.56 7.66 -1.32
N LEU A 326 -12.79 8.07 -2.33
CA LEU A 326 -13.31 8.62 -3.58
C LEU A 326 -14.00 7.54 -4.41
N SER A 327 -15.09 7.91 -5.08
CA SER A 327 -15.77 7.07 -6.06
C SER A 327 -15.01 6.98 -7.39
N GLY A 328 -15.39 6.01 -8.22
CA GLY A 328 -14.97 5.92 -9.61
C GLY A 328 -13.71 5.10 -9.87
N HIS A 329 -13.19 4.35 -8.89
CA HIS A 329 -12.07 3.44 -9.15
C HIS A 329 -12.13 2.14 -8.35
N ASN A 330 -11.83 1.04 -9.00
CA ASN A 330 -11.72 -0.27 -8.39
C ASN A 330 -10.25 -0.58 -8.05
N ARG A 331 -9.82 -0.18 -6.86
CA ARG A 331 -8.43 -0.31 -6.41
C ARG A 331 -7.88 -1.75 -6.41
N VAL A 332 -8.75 -2.75 -6.28
CA VAL A 332 -8.33 -4.16 -6.26
C VAL A 332 -8.02 -4.64 -7.66
N LYS A 333 -8.89 -4.33 -8.63
CA LYS A 333 -8.75 -4.77 -10.01
C LYS A 333 -7.70 -3.97 -10.78
N MET A 334 -7.66 -2.65 -10.56
CA MET A 334 -6.74 -1.73 -11.24
C MET A 334 -5.37 -1.65 -10.56
N ALA A 335 -5.28 -2.06 -9.28
CA ALA A 335 -4.06 -1.98 -8.46
C ALA A 335 -3.48 -0.56 -8.33
N ASP A 336 -4.31 0.46 -8.45
CA ASP A 336 -3.94 1.88 -8.50
C ASP A 336 -4.11 2.63 -7.16
N GLY A 337 -4.65 1.97 -6.14
CA GLY A 337 -5.06 2.61 -4.89
C GLY A 337 -3.97 3.44 -4.21
N THR A 338 -2.70 3.04 -4.26
CA THR A 338 -1.60 3.83 -3.69
C THR A 338 -1.35 5.09 -4.51
N GLY A 339 -1.34 4.99 -5.85
CA GLY A 339 -1.22 6.13 -6.74
C GLY A 339 -2.36 7.12 -6.55
N VAL A 340 -3.62 6.64 -6.53
CA VAL A 340 -4.79 7.49 -6.24
C VAL A 340 -4.64 8.20 -4.90
N SER A 341 -4.23 7.49 -3.83
CA SER A 341 -4.06 8.10 -2.51
C SER A 341 -3.00 9.21 -2.50
N MET A 342 -1.85 8.98 -3.14
CA MET A 342 -0.76 9.97 -3.17
C MET A 342 -1.11 11.18 -4.04
N LEU A 343 -1.58 10.96 -5.25
CA LEU A 343 -1.79 12.02 -6.22
C LEU A 343 -2.99 12.90 -5.86
N THR A 344 -4.09 12.30 -5.39
CA THR A 344 -5.26 13.09 -4.95
C THR A 344 -4.96 13.88 -3.67
N ALA A 345 -4.12 13.35 -2.76
CA ALA A 345 -3.69 14.10 -1.58
C ALA A 345 -2.85 15.32 -1.96
N LEU A 346 -1.88 15.17 -2.86
CA LEU A 346 -1.09 16.29 -3.38
C LEU A 346 -1.95 17.31 -4.13
N GLN A 347 -2.90 16.84 -4.96
CA GLN A 347 -3.83 17.72 -5.67
C GLN A 347 -4.70 18.52 -4.70
N ALA A 348 -5.26 17.88 -3.66
CA ALA A 348 -6.07 18.55 -2.66
C ALA A 348 -5.28 19.65 -1.93
N VAL A 349 -4.03 19.38 -1.53
CA VAL A 349 -3.14 20.38 -0.94
C VAL A 349 -2.89 21.56 -1.90
N LYS A 350 -2.63 21.29 -3.18
CA LYS A 350 -2.50 22.35 -4.18
C LYS A 350 -3.77 23.20 -4.34
N ASN A 351 -4.94 22.56 -4.26
CA ASN A 351 -6.21 23.28 -4.31
C ASN A 351 -6.44 24.16 -3.07
N ILE A 352 -5.99 23.71 -1.90
CA ILE A 352 -6.06 24.48 -0.65
C ILE A 352 -5.12 25.70 -0.65
N LEU A 353 -3.97 25.59 -1.30
CA LEU A 353 -2.94 26.63 -1.30
C LEU A 353 -3.12 27.68 -2.42
N LYS A 354 -4.04 27.46 -3.35
CA LYS A 354 -4.43 28.45 -4.39
C LYS A 354 -5.39 29.49 -3.84
#